data_b6b7db04371bd84cab6b715a1c3e8ee4
#
_entry.id   b6b7db04371bd84cab6b715a1c3e8ee4
#
_cell.length_a   1.000
_cell.length_b   1.000
_cell.length_c   1.000
_cell.angle_alpha   90.00
_cell.angle_beta   90.00
_cell.angle_gamma   90.00
#
_symmetry.space_group_name_H-M   'P 1'
#
loop_
_entity.id
_entity.type
_entity.pdbx_description
1 polymer ?
#
loop_
_entity_poly.entity_id
_entity_poly.type
_entity_poly.pdbx_seq_one_letter_code
_entity_poly.pdbx_strand_id
1 'polypeptide(L)'
;MFLDVLIAIFFFLVGLEIKNGIKDFKTALVPIVAALGGMIVPASIYLLLNPGSHMWAASMPTDIALALGVLTLLGKRVNPHVRLFLLTLAIADDLFSLIVLAIFYGDDLEPIKALTTLGAAAIGFILPLSTHALNRIIKVLTPVSTYFIVPVIVVVNIPLDINLSAFTSQTTISIILARSIGKIIGITLFAWLALRIGGHAKIGMKEITGVATLAGMGLTVALVIADIAARSEAELDQVRLGLFISAIISGIAGYIWLRRTPVSYTHLTLPTICSV
;
A
#
# COMPACT_ATOMS: atom_id res chain seq x y z
N MET A 1 -5.43 -15.46 -18.72
CA MET A 1 -4.75 -16.67 -18.19
C MET A 1 -3.34 -16.42 -17.65
N PHE A 2 -2.36 -15.88 -18.43
CA PHE A 2 -1.01 -15.61 -17.88
C PHE A 2 -1.03 -14.57 -16.76
N LEU A 3 -1.72 -13.46 -16.96
CA LEU A 3 -1.85 -12.40 -15.97
C LEU A 3 -2.55 -12.89 -14.68
N ASP A 4 -3.58 -13.71 -14.80
CA ASP A 4 -4.32 -14.27 -13.66
C ASP A 4 -3.43 -15.15 -12.78
N VAL A 5 -2.50 -15.89 -13.39
CA VAL A 5 -1.51 -16.69 -12.64
C VAL A 5 -0.55 -15.78 -11.87
N LEU A 6 -0.07 -14.69 -12.49
CA LEU A 6 0.79 -13.72 -11.81
C LEU A 6 0.06 -13.04 -10.64
N ILE A 7 -1.19 -12.66 -10.85
CA ILE A 7 -2.07 -12.09 -9.82
C ILE A 7 -2.26 -13.08 -8.67
N ALA A 8 -2.52 -14.37 -8.98
CA ALA A 8 -2.67 -15.40 -7.96
C ALA A 8 -1.39 -15.59 -7.13
N ILE A 9 -0.22 -15.62 -7.75
CA ILE A 9 1.06 -15.74 -7.03
C ILE A 9 1.29 -14.49 -6.15
N PHE A 10 0.97 -13.31 -6.66
CA PHE A 10 1.06 -12.06 -5.91
C PHE A 10 0.15 -12.09 -4.67
N PHE A 11 -1.14 -12.41 -4.82
CA PHE A 11 -2.07 -12.45 -3.69
C PHE A 11 -1.79 -13.61 -2.72
N PHE A 12 -1.27 -14.73 -3.20
CA PHE A 12 -0.77 -15.79 -2.34
C PHE A 12 0.37 -15.30 -1.44
N LEU A 13 1.32 -14.55 -2.01
CA LEU A 13 2.40 -13.91 -1.23
C LEU A 13 1.84 -12.92 -0.21
N VAL A 14 0.89 -12.05 -0.60
CA VAL A 14 0.20 -11.14 0.32
C VAL A 14 -0.43 -11.91 1.49
N GLY A 15 -1.10 -13.02 1.24
CA GLY A 15 -1.64 -13.88 2.29
C GLY A 15 -0.58 -14.42 3.27
N LEU A 16 0.58 -14.84 2.76
CA LEU A 16 1.72 -15.27 3.59
C LEU A 16 2.30 -14.11 4.41
N GLU A 17 2.41 -12.92 3.84
CA GLU A 17 2.93 -11.72 4.50
C GLU A 17 2.00 -11.25 5.61
N ILE A 18 0.69 -11.24 5.39
CA ILE A 18 -0.33 -10.98 6.40
C ILE A 18 -0.19 -11.95 7.57
N LYS A 19 -0.09 -13.26 7.30
CA LYS A 19 0.13 -14.28 8.33
C LYS A 19 1.40 -14.04 9.14
N ASN A 20 2.48 -13.63 8.48
CA ASN A 20 3.76 -13.36 9.15
C ASN A 20 3.73 -12.06 9.96
N GLY A 21 3.00 -11.04 9.51
CA GLY A 21 2.94 -9.72 10.13
C GLY A 21 2.14 -9.65 11.44
N ILE A 22 1.22 -10.60 11.66
CA ILE A 22 0.32 -10.59 12.85
C ILE A 22 1.05 -10.95 14.16
N LYS A 23 2.32 -11.38 14.13
CA LYS A 23 3.04 -11.94 15.30
C LYS A 23 3.30 -10.93 16.43
N ASP A 24 3.36 -9.63 16.16
CA ASP A 24 3.72 -8.58 17.14
C ASP A 24 2.66 -7.46 17.22
N PHE A 25 1.48 -7.79 17.72
CA PHE A 25 0.32 -6.89 17.72
C PHE A 25 0.54 -5.57 18.50
N LYS A 26 1.36 -5.57 19.58
CA LYS A 26 1.57 -4.37 20.40
C LYS A 26 2.34 -3.26 19.69
N THR A 27 3.30 -3.61 18.85
CA THR A 27 4.08 -2.64 18.04
C THR A 27 3.39 -2.31 16.72
N ALA A 28 2.42 -3.13 16.30
CA ALA A 28 1.67 -2.98 15.07
C ALA A 28 0.45 -2.06 15.19
N LEU A 29 -0.01 -1.71 16.42
CA LEU A 29 -1.23 -0.94 16.62
C LEU A 29 -1.23 0.39 15.87
N VAL A 30 -0.16 1.18 15.97
CA VAL A 30 -0.09 2.50 15.31
C VAL A 30 -0.11 2.38 13.78
N PRO A 31 0.72 1.50 13.13
CA PRO A 31 0.64 1.29 11.69
C PRO A 31 -0.72 0.74 11.24
N ILE A 32 -1.38 -0.17 12.00
CA ILE A 32 -2.68 -0.74 11.65
C ILE A 32 -3.76 0.34 11.67
N VAL A 33 -3.82 1.15 12.73
CA VAL A 33 -4.77 2.26 12.82
C VAL A 33 -4.48 3.31 11.75
N ALA A 34 -3.21 3.59 11.46
CA ALA A 34 -2.81 4.48 10.38
C ALA A 34 -3.24 3.96 9.00
N ALA A 35 -3.17 2.64 8.75
CA ALA A 35 -3.66 2.02 7.52
C ALA A 35 -5.17 2.25 7.33
N LEU A 36 -5.99 2.10 8.39
CA LEU A 36 -7.42 2.42 8.32
C LEU A 36 -7.65 3.88 7.90
N GLY A 37 -6.88 4.83 8.46
CA GLY A 37 -6.95 6.22 8.04
C GLY A 37 -6.54 6.41 6.57
N GLY A 38 -5.49 5.69 6.14
CA GLY A 38 -4.99 5.66 4.76
C GLY A 38 -5.96 5.04 3.75
N MET A 39 -7.03 4.40 4.21
CA MET A 39 -8.10 3.85 3.37
C MET A 39 -9.36 4.73 3.42
N ILE A 40 -9.83 5.04 4.62
CA ILE A 40 -11.09 5.77 4.84
C ILE A 40 -11.01 7.17 4.22
N VAL A 41 -9.92 7.90 4.46
CA VAL A 41 -9.82 9.29 3.99
C VAL A 41 -9.71 9.39 2.47
N PRO A 42 -8.85 8.63 1.76
CA PRO A 42 -8.84 8.63 0.30
C PRO A 42 -10.18 8.21 -0.31
N ALA A 43 -10.80 7.14 0.19
CA ALA A 43 -12.10 6.69 -0.27
C ALA A 43 -13.19 7.77 -0.09
N SER A 44 -13.20 8.44 1.06
CA SER A 44 -14.13 9.54 1.34
C SER A 44 -13.92 10.73 0.40
N ILE A 45 -12.66 11.13 0.17
CA ILE A 45 -12.34 12.22 -0.78
C ILE A 45 -12.81 11.84 -2.19
N TYR A 46 -12.54 10.60 -2.62
CA TYR A 46 -12.95 10.14 -3.94
C TYR A 46 -14.49 10.16 -4.09
N LEU A 47 -15.23 9.63 -3.10
CA LEU A 47 -16.69 9.60 -3.12
C LEU A 47 -17.33 10.99 -3.04
N LEU A 48 -16.71 11.92 -2.33
CA LEU A 48 -17.17 13.32 -2.28
C LEU A 48 -17.04 14.00 -3.64
N LEU A 49 -15.99 13.68 -4.40
CA LEU A 49 -15.76 14.23 -5.72
C LEU A 49 -16.53 13.49 -6.82
N ASN A 50 -16.81 12.19 -6.63
CA ASN A 50 -17.53 11.32 -7.58
C ASN A 50 -18.64 10.54 -6.86
N PRO A 51 -19.75 11.18 -6.50
CA PRO A 51 -20.86 10.51 -5.80
C PRO A 51 -21.41 9.35 -6.64
N GLY A 52 -21.52 8.17 -6.02
CA GLY A 52 -22.07 6.98 -6.64
C GLY A 52 -21.10 6.19 -7.55
N SER A 53 -19.85 6.62 -7.73
CA SER A 53 -18.86 5.83 -8.46
C SER A 53 -18.42 4.60 -7.66
N HIS A 54 -18.24 3.46 -8.33
CA HIS A 54 -17.74 2.22 -7.73
C HIS A 54 -16.21 2.16 -7.65
N MET A 55 -15.49 3.14 -8.23
CA MET A 55 -14.03 3.15 -8.29
C MET A 55 -13.34 3.63 -7.00
N TRP A 56 -14.09 3.99 -5.94
CA TRP A 56 -13.53 4.53 -4.70
C TRP A 56 -12.51 3.60 -4.04
N ALA A 57 -12.71 2.28 -4.12
CA ALA A 57 -11.80 1.32 -3.52
C ALA A 57 -10.43 1.28 -4.21
N ALA A 58 -10.31 1.64 -5.49
CA ALA A 58 -9.02 1.75 -6.17
C ALA A 58 -8.12 2.86 -5.60
N SER A 59 -8.71 3.83 -4.84
CA SER A 59 -7.93 4.87 -4.16
C SER A 59 -7.24 4.40 -2.89
N MET A 60 -7.60 3.23 -2.35
CA MET A 60 -7.21 2.77 -1.02
C MET A 60 -5.82 2.09 -0.95
N PRO A 61 -5.47 1.08 -1.79
CA PRO A 61 -4.30 0.23 -1.59
C PRO A 61 -2.97 0.97 -1.67
N THR A 62 -1.97 0.44 -0.96
CA THR A 62 -0.57 0.87 -1.02
C THR A 62 0.27 -0.25 -1.65
N ASP A 63 1.30 0.09 -2.40
CA ASP A 63 2.22 -0.89 -2.98
C ASP A 63 3.52 -0.95 -2.16
N ILE A 64 3.67 -2.06 -1.42
CA ILE A 64 4.86 -2.30 -0.58
C ILE A 64 6.13 -2.27 -1.43
N ALA A 65 6.11 -2.92 -2.59
CA ALA A 65 7.30 -3.10 -3.42
C ALA A 65 7.83 -1.77 -3.93
N LEU A 66 6.95 -0.91 -4.44
CA LEU A 66 7.31 0.42 -4.93
C LEU A 66 7.79 1.33 -3.81
N ALA A 67 7.06 1.37 -2.69
CA ALA A 67 7.40 2.22 -1.56
C ALA A 67 8.73 1.80 -0.89
N LEU A 68 8.98 0.49 -0.70
CA LEU A 68 10.26 -0.03 -0.23
C LEU A 68 11.38 0.22 -1.23
N GLY A 69 11.10 0.19 -2.53
CA GLY A 69 12.05 0.55 -3.58
C GLY A 69 12.60 1.96 -3.35
N VAL A 70 11.72 2.94 -3.14
CA VAL A 70 12.11 4.33 -2.83
C VAL A 70 12.89 4.42 -1.53
N LEU A 71 12.47 3.71 -0.47
CA LEU A 71 13.24 3.68 0.79
C LEU A 71 14.64 3.07 0.61
N THR A 72 14.79 2.12 -0.31
CA THR A 72 16.08 1.52 -0.61
C THR A 72 17.02 2.51 -1.32
N LEU A 73 16.50 3.37 -2.18
CA LEU A 73 17.27 4.47 -2.80
C LEU A 73 17.80 5.48 -1.78
N LEU A 74 17.09 5.68 -0.66
CA LEU A 74 17.52 6.54 0.45
C LEU A 74 18.63 5.87 1.31
N GLY A 75 18.80 4.57 1.22
CA GLY A 75 19.88 3.80 1.83
C GLY A 75 19.93 3.92 3.36
N LYS A 76 21.13 4.22 3.89
CA LYS A 76 21.38 4.34 5.35
C LYS A 76 20.77 5.60 5.99
N ARG A 77 20.21 6.50 5.20
CA ARG A 77 19.58 7.75 5.70
C ARG A 77 18.19 7.54 6.30
N VAL A 78 17.63 6.34 6.17
CA VAL A 78 16.31 6.01 6.72
C VAL A 78 16.48 5.08 7.91
N ASN A 79 15.85 5.43 9.03
CA ASN A 79 15.81 4.60 10.22
C ASN A 79 15.19 3.23 9.87
N PRO A 80 15.77 2.10 10.28
CA PRO A 80 15.18 0.76 10.07
C PRO A 80 13.73 0.64 10.55
N HIS A 81 13.35 1.37 11.60
CA HIS A 81 11.98 1.39 12.12
C HIS A 81 10.96 2.03 11.13
N VAL A 82 11.40 2.94 10.25
CA VAL A 82 10.56 3.50 9.18
C VAL A 82 10.18 2.42 8.17
N ARG A 83 11.14 1.55 7.81
CA ARG A 83 10.86 0.39 6.93
C ARG A 83 9.89 -0.58 7.57
N LEU A 84 10.09 -0.88 8.86
CA LEU A 84 9.19 -1.76 9.60
C LEU A 84 7.78 -1.16 9.70
N PHE A 85 7.66 0.12 9.97
CA PHE A 85 6.39 0.83 10.02
C PHE A 85 5.66 0.77 8.67
N LEU A 86 6.37 1.11 7.57
CA LEU A 86 5.80 1.03 6.21
C LEU A 86 5.35 -0.39 5.87
N LEU A 87 6.17 -1.40 6.17
CA LEU A 87 5.83 -2.81 5.92
C LEU A 87 4.56 -3.22 6.67
N THR A 88 4.49 -2.93 7.97
CA THR A 88 3.32 -3.27 8.79
C THR A 88 2.07 -2.53 8.33
N LEU A 89 2.20 -1.24 7.99
CA LEU A 89 1.12 -0.42 7.44
C LEU A 89 0.58 -1.01 6.15
N ALA A 90 1.47 -1.36 5.21
CA ALA A 90 1.07 -1.87 3.91
C ALA A 90 0.46 -3.28 4.00
N ILE A 91 0.97 -4.17 4.88
CA ILE A 91 0.34 -5.47 5.16
C ILE A 91 -1.09 -5.29 5.70
N ALA A 92 -1.30 -4.32 6.60
CA ALA A 92 -2.64 -4.02 7.12
C ALA A 92 -3.55 -3.43 6.03
N ASP A 93 -3.01 -2.55 5.18
CA ASP A 93 -3.71 -1.95 4.06
C ASP A 93 -4.16 -3.01 3.04
N ASP A 94 -3.28 -3.97 2.70
CA ASP A 94 -3.60 -5.09 1.82
C ASP A 94 -4.70 -5.99 2.43
N LEU A 95 -4.60 -6.32 3.72
CA LEU A 95 -5.63 -7.09 4.41
C LEU A 95 -7.00 -6.40 4.35
N PHE A 96 -7.04 -5.13 4.69
CA PHE A 96 -8.30 -4.36 4.66
C PHE A 96 -8.82 -4.18 3.23
N SER A 97 -7.94 -3.99 2.24
CA SER A 97 -8.33 -3.90 0.82
C SER A 97 -8.97 -5.20 0.33
N LEU A 98 -8.45 -6.36 0.75
CA LEU A 98 -9.06 -7.66 0.46
C LEU A 98 -10.44 -7.84 1.14
N ILE A 99 -10.58 -7.37 2.38
CA ILE A 99 -11.88 -7.38 3.08
C ILE A 99 -12.89 -6.49 2.35
N VAL A 100 -12.48 -5.28 1.95
CA VAL A 100 -13.33 -4.37 1.17
C VAL A 100 -13.72 -5.00 -0.17
N LEU A 101 -12.76 -5.61 -0.87
CA LEU A 101 -13.02 -6.30 -2.13
C LEU A 101 -14.04 -7.43 -1.95
N ALA A 102 -13.90 -8.23 -0.90
CA ALA A 102 -14.82 -9.33 -0.63
C ALA A 102 -16.24 -8.87 -0.28
N ILE A 103 -16.38 -7.77 0.50
CA ILE A 103 -17.69 -7.31 0.99
C ILE A 103 -18.43 -6.48 -0.07
N PHE A 104 -17.74 -5.57 -0.76
CA PHE A 104 -18.37 -4.59 -1.64
C PHE A 104 -18.38 -4.98 -3.11
N TYR A 105 -17.50 -5.90 -3.52
CA TYR A 105 -17.33 -6.31 -4.91
C TYR A 105 -17.45 -7.83 -5.11
N GLY A 106 -17.82 -8.56 -4.05
CA GLY A 106 -17.94 -10.02 -4.09
C GLY A 106 -18.93 -10.51 -5.15
N ASP A 107 -20.05 -9.80 -5.31
CA ASP A 107 -21.09 -10.13 -6.30
C ASP A 107 -20.67 -9.79 -7.75
N ASP A 108 -19.77 -8.82 -7.92
CA ASP A 108 -19.25 -8.39 -9.23
C ASP A 108 -18.02 -9.22 -9.67
N LEU A 109 -17.48 -10.07 -8.78
CA LEU A 109 -16.29 -10.87 -9.04
C LEU A 109 -16.63 -12.08 -9.93
N GLU A 110 -16.01 -12.12 -11.11
CA GLU A 110 -15.96 -13.36 -11.88
C GLU A 110 -15.30 -14.48 -11.08
N PRO A 111 -15.78 -15.74 -11.17
CA PRO A 111 -15.25 -16.87 -10.37
C PRO A 111 -13.73 -17.05 -10.48
N ILE A 112 -13.15 -16.79 -11.66
CA ILE A 112 -11.70 -16.86 -11.89
C ILE A 112 -10.99 -15.75 -11.14
N LYS A 113 -11.48 -14.52 -11.20
CA LYS A 113 -10.90 -13.37 -10.50
C LYS A 113 -11.03 -13.52 -8.97
N ALA A 114 -12.17 -14.05 -8.49
CA ALA A 114 -12.34 -14.35 -7.06
C ALA A 114 -11.32 -15.39 -6.58
N LEU A 115 -11.09 -16.45 -7.37
CA LEU A 115 -10.13 -17.50 -7.03
C LEU A 115 -8.69 -16.99 -7.06
N THR A 116 -8.31 -16.21 -8.06
CA THR A 116 -6.93 -15.70 -8.22
C THR A 116 -6.59 -14.57 -7.25
N THR A 117 -7.57 -13.86 -6.70
CA THR A 117 -7.37 -12.80 -5.72
C THR A 117 -7.66 -13.31 -4.29
N LEU A 118 -8.92 -13.39 -3.91
CA LEU A 118 -9.35 -13.75 -2.56
C LEU A 118 -8.98 -15.21 -2.20
N GLY A 119 -9.17 -16.14 -3.14
CA GLY A 119 -8.83 -17.55 -2.95
C GLY A 119 -7.33 -17.76 -2.76
N ALA A 120 -6.50 -17.14 -3.58
CA ALA A 120 -5.05 -17.22 -3.45
C ALA A 120 -4.54 -16.60 -2.15
N ALA A 121 -5.06 -15.43 -1.75
CA ALA A 121 -4.73 -14.80 -0.48
C ALA A 121 -5.16 -15.64 0.71
N ALA A 122 -6.37 -16.20 0.68
CA ALA A 122 -6.87 -17.09 1.73
C ALA A 122 -6.01 -18.36 1.87
N ILE A 123 -5.60 -18.99 0.76
CA ILE A 123 -4.70 -20.14 0.78
C ILE A 123 -3.37 -19.76 1.42
N GLY A 124 -2.75 -18.63 1.02
CA GLY A 124 -1.50 -18.14 1.61
C GLY A 124 -1.62 -17.92 3.12
N PHE A 125 -2.74 -17.36 3.58
CA PHE A 125 -3.00 -17.10 4.99
C PHE A 125 -3.24 -18.37 5.80
N ILE A 126 -4.06 -19.30 5.29
CA ILE A 126 -4.50 -20.50 6.02
C ILE A 126 -3.42 -21.60 6.02
N LEU A 127 -2.60 -21.71 4.97
CA LEU A 127 -1.66 -22.81 4.77
C LEU A 127 -0.81 -23.07 6.02
N PRO A 128 -0.83 -24.31 6.61
CA PRO A 128 -0.15 -24.61 7.86
C PRO A 128 1.36 -24.77 7.63
N LEU A 129 2.09 -23.65 7.57
CA LEU A 129 3.54 -23.61 7.38
C LEU A 129 4.25 -23.38 8.72
N SER A 130 5.36 -24.08 8.92
CA SER A 130 6.28 -23.75 10.02
C SER A 130 6.86 -22.33 9.79
N THR A 131 7.23 -21.64 10.86
CA THR A 131 7.82 -20.29 10.78
C THR A 131 9.03 -20.23 9.86
N HIS A 132 9.85 -21.30 9.86
CA HIS A 132 11.03 -21.40 9.01
C HIS A 132 10.65 -21.53 7.52
N ALA A 133 9.69 -22.40 7.19
CA ALA A 133 9.19 -22.56 5.83
C ALA A 133 8.51 -21.30 5.31
N LEU A 134 7.67 -20.66 6.15
CA LEU A 134 7.00 -19.41 5.83
C LEU A 134 8.01 -18.30 5.45
N ASN A 135 9.01 -18.06 6.32
CA ASN A 135 10.04 -17.05 6.07
C ASN A 135 10.88 -17.38 4.82
N ARG A 136 11.16 -18.68 4.56
CA ARG A 136 11.89 -19.09 3.35
C ARG A 136 11.10 -18.81 2.08
N ILE A 137 9.81 -19.13 2.07
CA ILE A 137 8.94 -18.89 0.91
C ILE A 137 8.80 -17.38 0.65
N ILE A 138 8.51 -16.59 1.68
CA ILE A 138 8.44 -15.12 1.56
C ILE A 138 9.75 -14.57 1.01
N LYS A 139 10.90 -14.98 1.55
CA LYS A 139 12.23 -14.53 1.10
C LYS A 139 12.50 -14.82 -0.37
N VAL A 140 11.97 -15.90 -0.92
CA VAL A 140 12.12 -16.27 -2.34
C VAL A 140 11.08 -15.55 -3.22
N LEU A 141 9.83 -15.49 -2.78
CA LEU A 141 8.74 -14.92 -3.58
C LEU A 141 8.75 -13.39 -3.61
N THR A 142 9.16 -12.71 -2.52
CA THR A 142 9.16 -11.24 -2.49
C THR A 142 10.04 -10.63 -3.59
N PRO A 143 11.29 -11.07 -3.85
CA PRO A 143 12.06 -10.57 -4.99
C PRO A 143 11.39 -10.86 -6.33
N VAL A 144 10.83 -12.05 -6.52
CA VAL A 144 10.12 -12.43 -7.76
C VAL A 144 8.90 -11.52 -7.96
N SER A 145 8.13 -11.29 -6.91
CA SER A 145 7.00 -10.36 -6.95
C SER A 145 7.46 -8.93 -7.28
N THR A 146 8.44 -8.41 -6.57
CA THR A 146 8.89 -7.02 -6.69
C THR A 146 9.55 -6.72 -8.04
N TYR A 147 10.39 -7.62 -8.56
CA TYR A 147 11.18 -7.37 -9.76
C TYR A 147 10.60 -7.94 -11.05
N PHE A 148 9.62 -8.84 -10.95
CA PHE A 148 9.02 -9.48 -12.12
C PHE A 148 7.50 -9.31 -12.15
N ILE A 149 6.76 -9.78 -11.11
CA ILE A 149 5.29 -9.79 -11.15
C ILE A 149 4.73 -8.38 -11.16
N VAL A 150 5.16 -7.52 -10.23
CA VAL A 150 4.69 -6.13 -10.11
C VAL A 150 4.98 -5.33 -11.38
N PRO A 151 6.21 -5.31 -11.93
CA PRO A 151 6.48 -4.63 -13.20
C PRO A 151 5.63 -5.16 -14.37
N VAL A 152 5.41 -6.47 -14.48
CA VAL A 152 4.57 -7.02 -15.55
C VAL A 152 3.11 -6.57 -15.39
N ILE A 153 2.54 -6.65 -14.18
CA ILE A 153 1.18 -6.16 -13.92
C ILE A 153 1.08 -4.68 -14.29
N VAL A 154 2.05 -3.87 -13.88
CA VAL A 154 2.07 -2.44 -14.14
C VAL A 154 2.14 -2.16 -15.65
N VAL A 155 3.07 -2.79 -16.38
CA VAL A 155 3.27 -2.57 -17.82
C VAL A 155 2.05 -2.97 -18.64
N VAL A 156 1.44 -4.12 -18.32
CA VAL A 156 0.23 -4.59 -19.03
C VAL A 156 -0.97 -3.66 -18.81
N ASN A 157 -1.02 -2.97 -17.67
CA ASN A 157 -2.09 -2.04 -17.35
C ASN A 157 -1.78 -0.57 -17.69
N ILE A 158 -0.67 -0.27 -18.38
CA ILE A 158 -0.43 1.09 -18.91
C ILE A 158 -1.50 1.39 -19.97
N PRO A 159 -2.29 2.47 -19.83
CA PRO A 159 -3.23 2.86 -20.85
C PRO A 159 -2.47 3.23 -22.13
N LEU A 160 -2.72 2.49 -23.22
CA LEU A 160 -2.05 2.71 -24.50
C LEU A 160 -2.65 3.90 -25.27
N ASP A 161 -3.96 4.12 -25.10
CA ASP A 161 -4.71 5.21 -25.73
C ASP A 161 -4.90 6.38 -24.75
N ILE A 162 -3.82 7.13 -24.48
CA ILE A 162 -3.88 8.29 -23.61
C ILE A 162 -4.53 9.46 -24.36
N ASN A 163 -5.83 9.62 -24.18
CA ASN A 163 -6.55 10.79 -24.69
C ASN A 163 -6.29 12.00 -23.78
N LEU A 164 -5.97 13.18 -24.38
CA LEU A 164 -5.70 14.39 -23.59
C LEU A 164 -6.85 14.73 -22.63
N SER A 165 -8.09 14.42 -23.01
CA SER A 165 -9.26 14.62 -22.16
C SER A 165 -9.26 13.76 -20.89
N ALA A 166 -8.56 12.62 -20.88
CA ALA A 166 -8.46 11.77 -19.70
C ALA A 166 -7.67 12.44 -18.55
N PHE A 167 -6.68 13.29 -18.86
CA PHE A 167 -5.93 14.04 -17.85
C PHE A 167 -6.78 15.05 -17.06
N THR A 168 -7.79 15.61 -17.69
CA THR A 168 -8.69 16.60 -17.11
C THR A 168 -10.00 15.99 -16.62
N SER A 169 -10.16 14.68 -16.73
CA SER A 169 -11.38 14.02 -16.26
C SER A 169 -11.50 14.11 -14.73
N GLN A 170 -12.74 14.25 -14.26
CA GLN A 170 -13.04 14.30 -12.84
C GLN A 170 -12.53 13.05 -12.11
N THR A 171 -12.67 11.87 -12.71
CA THR A 171 -12.21 10.58 -12.17
C THR A 171 -10.70 10.59 -11.95
N THR A 172 -9.90 10.97 -12.96
CA THR A 172 -8.43 11.03 -12.87
C THR A 172 -7.99 12.01 -11.78
N ILE A 173 -8.54 13.23 -11.77
CA ILE A 173 -8.20 14.26 -10.77
C ILE A 173 -8.55 13.76 -9.36
N SER A 174 -9.71 13.14 -9.20
CA SER A 174 -10.17 12.62 -7.91
C SER A 174 -9.27 11.52 -7.37
N ILE A 175 -8.80 10.59 -8.22
CA ILE A 175 -7.82 9.55 -7.84
C ILE A 175 -6.50 10.20 -7.40
N ILE A 176 -6.01 11.19 -8.18
CA ILE A 176 -4.75 11.88 -7.84
C ILE A 176 -4.87 12.58 -6.48
N LEU A 177 -5.94 13.33 -6.24
CA LEU A 177 -6.16 14.05 -4.99
C LEU A 177 -6.36 13.08 -3.81
N ALA A 178 -7.21 12.07 -3.98
CA ALA A 178 -7.48 11.07 -2.96
C ALA A 178 -6.20 10.36 -2.51
N ARG A 179 -5.34 9.96 -3.46
CA ARG A 179 -4.12 9.23 -3.15
C ARG A 179 -2.98 10.12 -2.68
N SER A 180 -2.73 11.25 -3.36
CA SER A 180 -1.59 12.10 -3.02
C SER A 180 -1.83 12.92 -1.75
N ILE A 181 -3.05 13.40 -1.51
CA ILE A 181 -3.39 14.22 -0.34
C ILE A 181 -4.12 13.38 0.71
N GLY A 182 -5.12 12.60 0.30
CA GLY A 182 -5.93 11.82 1.22
C GLY A 182 -5.13 10.81 2.03
N LYS A 183 -4.16 10.10 1.42
CA LYS A 183 -3.27 9.17 2.14
C LYS A 183 -2.40 9.88 3.15
N ILE A 184 -1.84 11.04 2.81
CA ILE A 184 -1.01 11.84 3.75
C ILE A 184 -1.84 12.23 4.96
N ILE A 185 -3.02 12.80 4.74
CA ILE A 185 -3.92 13.24 5.81
C ILE A 185 -4.38 12.03 6.63
N GLY A 186 -4.89 11.00 5.97
CA GLY A 186 -5.48 9.83 6.62
C GLY A 186 -4.47 9.09 7.50
N ILE A 187 -3.34 8.69 6.95
CA ILE A 187 -2.29 7.96 7.68
C ILE A 187 -1.73 8.80 8.81
N THR A 188 -1.42 10.09 8.55
CA THR A 188 -0.83 10.96 9.56
C THR A 188 -1.79 11.26 10.71
N LEU A 189 -3.06 11.56 10.40
CA LEU A 189 -4.10 11.84 11.39
C LEU A 189 -4.39 10.62 12.26
N PHE A 190 -4.59 9.46 11.65
CA PHE A 190 -4.91 8.24 12.39
C PHE A 190 -3.71 7.70 13.19
N ALA A 191 -2.48 7.86 12.68
CA ALA A 191 -1.28 7.58 13.46
C ALA A 191 -1.18 8.50 14.68
N TRP A 192 -1.45 9.81 14.51
CA TRP A 192 -1.48 10.76 15.60
C TRP A 192 -2.55 10.40 16.64
N LEU A 193 -3.76 10.04 16.22
CA LEU A 193 -4.81 9.56 17.10
C LEU A 193 -4.39 8.29 17.86
N ALA A 194 -3.80 7.32 17.16
CA ALA A 194 -3.32 6.09 17.78
C ALA A 194 -2.26 6.35 18.85
N LEU A 195 -1.34 7.29 18.61
CA LEU A 195 -0.35 7.71 19.59
C LEU A 195 -0.98 8.41 20.81
N ARG A 196 -2.06 9.19 20.61
CA ARG A 196 -2.79 9.85 21.70
C ARG A 196 -3.54 8.89 22.62
N ILE A 197 -4.02 7.77 22.11
CA ILE A 197 -4.74 6.75 22.88
C ILE A 197 -3.83 5.66 23.48
N GLY A 198 -2.50 5.92 23.54
CA GLY A 198 -1.53 5.03 24.18
C GLY A 198 -0.78 4.08 23.23
N GLY A 199 -0.91 4.25 21.91
CA GLY A 199 -0.06 3.54 20.95
C GLY A 199 1.40 4.01 21.05
N HIS A 200 2.32 3.15 20.66
CA HIS A 200 3.75 3.46 20.64
C HIS A 200 4.32 3.27 19.23
N ALA A 201 5.08 4.26 18.77
CA ALA A 201 5.85 4.15 17.53
C ALA A 201 7.31 4.53 17.82
N LYS A 202 8.25 3.78 17.22
CA LYS A 202 9.70 4.05 17.32
C LYS A 202 10.19 5.07 16.29
N ILE A 203 9.26 5.79 15.67
CA ILE A 203 9.51 6.82 14.66
C ILE A 203 8.71 8.08 14.97
N GLY A 204 9.23 9.23 14.56
CA GLY A 204 8.59 10.52 14.78
C GLY A 204 7.49 10.83 13.75
N MET A 205 6.62 11.80 14.06
CA MET A 205 5.54 12.22 13.17
C MET A 205 6.04 12.67 11.79
N LYS A 206 7.21 13.31 11.69
CA LYS A 206 7.80 13.70 10.40
C LYS A 206 8.15 12.49 9.53
N GLU A 207 8.64 11.41 10.15
CA GLU A 207 8.92 10.14 9.46
C GLU A 207 7.62 9.44 9.04
N ILE A 208 6.60 9.45 9.93
CA ILE A 208 5.26 8.93 9.62
C ILE A 208 4.64 9.67 8.43
N THR A 209 4.72 11.00 8.39
CA THR A 209 4.23 11.79 7.24
C THR A 209 4.98 11.45 5.95
N GLY A 210 6.29 11.21 6.03
CA GLY A 210 7.08 10.76 4.88
C GLY A 210 6.65 9.37 4.37
N VAL A 211 6.37 8.44 5.28
CA VAL A 211 5.79 7.12 4.94
C VAL A 211 4.40 7.29 4.35
N ALA A 212 3.56 8.14 4.93
CA ALA A 212 2.22 8.45 4.44
C ALA A 212 2.24 9.00 3.00
N THR A 213 3.25 9.83 2.67
CA THR A 213 3.45 10.33 1.32
C THR A 213 3.83 9.20 0.36
N LEU A 214 4.74 8.31 0.75
CA LEU A 214 5.10 7.13 -0.05
C LEU A 214 3.93 6.15 -0.21
N ALA A 215 3.05 6.03 0.77
CA ALA A 215 1.89 5.15 0.71
C ALA A 215 0.91 5.51 -0.43
N GLY A 216 0.99 6.71 -0.99
CA GLY A 216 0.27 7.09 -2.21
C GLY A 216 0.74 6.33 -3.47
N MET A 217 1.88 5.61 -3.43
CA MET A 217 2.43 4.84 -4.56
C MET A 217 1.76 3.47 -4.73
N GLY A 218 0.45 3.32 -4.63
CA GLY A 218 -0.19 2.03 -4.82
C GLY A 218 -0.57 1.81 -6.29
N LEU A 219 -0.07 0.78 -6.93
CA LEU A 219 -0.43 0.42 -8.31
C LEU A 219 -1.03 -0.98 -8.40
N THR A 220 -0.35 -2.02 -7.93
CA THR A 220 -0.72 -3.42 -8.19
C THR A 220 -2.12 -3.80 -7.73
N VAL A 221 -2.40 -3.71 -6.44
CA VAL A 221 -3.73 -4.03 -5.89
C VAL A 221 -4.78 -3.04 -6.39
N ALA A 222 -4.42 -1.75 -6.52
CA ALA A 222 -5.31 -0.71 -7.02
C ALA A 222 -5.75 -0.95 -8.47
N LEU A 223 -4.84 -1.42 -9.34
CA LEU A 223 -5.16 -1.78 -10.73
C LEU A 223 -6.08 -2.99 -10.80
N VAL A 224 -5.86 -4.01 -9.96
CA VAL A 224 -6.74 -5.18 -9.89
C VAL A 224 -8.14 -4.78 -9.40
N ILE A 225 -8.24 -3.93 -8.37
CA ILE A 225 -9.53 -3.43 -7.89
C ILE A 225 -10.21 -2.60 -8.97
N ALA A 226 -9.46 -1.72 -9.67
CA ALA A 226 -10.01 -0.92 -10.76
C ALA A 226 -10.58 -1.79 -11.89
N ASP A 227 -9.87 -2.87 -12.27
CA ASP A 227 -10.33 -3.82 -13.29
C ASP A 227 -11.61 -4.58 -12.89
N ILE A 228 -11.80 -4.82 -11.59
CA ILE A 228 -13.00 -5.46 -11.04
C ILE A 228 -14.17 -4.47 -10.96
N ALA A 229 -13.89 -3.23 -10.50
CA ALA A 229 -14.89 -2.21 -10.22
C ALA A 229 -15.36 -1.44 -11.45
N ALA A 230 -14.60 -1.48 -12.56
CA ALA A 230 -14.87 -0.70 -13.76
C ALA A 230 -16.17 -1.14 -14.46
N ARG A 231 -16.97 -0.15 -14.82
CA ARG A 231 -18.19 -0.34 -15.62
C ARG A 231 -18.01 0.00 -17.10
N SER A 232 -16.90 0.66 -17.44
CA SER A 232 -16.52 0.98 -18.82
C SER A 232 -15.02 1.06 -18.97
N GLU A 233 -14.47 0.78 -20.15
CA GLU A 233 -13.05 0.91 -20.48
C GLU A 233 -12.58 2.36 -20.31
N ALA A 234 -13.40 3.34 -20.67
CA ALA A 234 -13.06 4.75 -20.53
C ALA A 234 -12.87 5.16 -19.04
N GLU A 235 -13.72 4.66 -18.14
CA GLU A 235 -13.56 4.89 -16.69
C GLU A 235 -12.31 4.20 -16.16
N LEU A 236 -12.06 2.97 -16.60
CA LEU A 236 -10.87 2.19 -16.24
C LEU A 236 -9.58 2.91 -16.62
N ASP A 237 -9.50 3.42 -17.85
CA ASP A 237 -8.32 4.15 -18.33
C ASP A 237 -8.08 5.45 -17.59
N GLN A 238 -9.16 6.19 -17.23
CA GLN A 238 -9.05 7.39 -16.39
C GLN A 238 -8.51 7.06 -15.00
N VAL A 239 -8.98 5.96 -14.38
CA VAL A 239 -8.47 5.52 -13.07
C VAL A 239 -7.02 5.06 -13.19
N ARG A 240 -6.67 4.25 -14.18
CA ARG A 240 -5.29 3.81 -14.44
C ARG A 240 -4.36 5.02 -14.56
N LEU A 241 -4.72 6.02 -15.38
CA LEU A 241 -3.95 7.25 -15.54
C LEU A 241 -3.77 7.98 -14.21
N GLY A 242 -4.84 8.15 -13.42
CA GLY A 242 -4.79 8.75 -12.09
C GLY A 242 -3.87 8.01 -11.12
N LEU A 243 -3.90 6.67 -11.14
CA LEU A 243 -3.04 5.81 -10.33
C LEU A 243 -1.56 5.99 -10.69
N PHE A 244 -1.22 6.01 -11.99
CA PHE A 244 0.17 6.23 -12.44
C PHE A 244 0.68 7.61 -12.04
N ILE A 245 -0.10 8.66 -12.29
CA ILE A 245 0.30 10.03 -11.94
C ILE A 245 0.47 10.17 -10.42
N SER A 246 -0.48 9.66 -9.63
CA SER A 246 -0.39 9.72 -8.17
C SER A 246 0.81 8.94 -7.62
N ALA A 247 1.17 7.81 -8.23
CA ALA A 247 2.33 7.03 -7.84
C ALA A 247 3.64 7.80 -8.07
N ILE A 248 3.78 8.47 -9.21
CA ILE A 248 4.95 9.31 -9.52
C ILE A 248 5.03 10.49 -8.55
N ILE A 249 3.93 11.23 -8.36
CA ILE A 249 3.87 12.39 -7.45
C ILE A 249 4.24 11.95 -6.03
N SER A 250 3.61 10.89 -5.52
CA SER A 250 3.82 10.39 -4.16
C SER A 250 5.23 9.84 -3.96
N GLY A 251 5.80 9.16 -4.97
CA GLY A 251 7.17 8.66 -4.94
C GLY A 251 8.20 9.77 -4.85
N ILE A 252 8.11 10.78 -5.73
CA ILE A 252 9.01 11.93 -5.74
C ILE A 252 8.86 12.75 -4.45
N ALA A 253 7.63 13.08 -4.06
CA ALA A 253 7.36 13.86 -2.87
C ALA A 253 7.84 13.14 -1.59
N GLY A 254 7.55 11.84 -1.46
CA GLY A 254 7.98 11.03 -0.32
C GLY A 254 9.50 10.86 -0.25
N TYR A 255 10.16 10.67 -1.40
CA TYR A 255 11.63 10.65 -1.48
C TYR A 255 12.23 11.97 -0.98
N ILE A 256 11.75 13.12 -1.50
CA ILE A 256 12.24 14.44 -1.11
C ILE A 256 11.99 14.69 0.38
N TRP A 257 10.80 14.36 0.87
CA TRP A 257 10.44 14.53 2.28
C TRP A 257 11.36 13.75 3.21
N LEU A 258 11.50 12.44 2.98
CA LEU A 258 12.32 11.56 3.83
C LEU A 258 13.81 11.89 3.72
N ARG A 259 14.28 12.33 2.54
CA ARG A 259 15.67 12.79 2.37
C ARG A 259 15.99 14.03 3.22
N ARG A 260 15.00 14.90 3.43
CA ARG A 260 15.13 16.12 4.23
C ARG A 260 14.84 15.92 5.73
N THR A 261 14.22 14.80 6.09
CA THR A 261 13.90 14.48 7.47
C THR A 261 15.19 14.01 8.17
N PRO A 262 15.66 14.69 9.23
CA PRO A 262 16.84 14.25 9.97
C PRO A 262 16.53 12.90 10.63
N VAL A 263 17.50 11.97 10.60
CA VAL A 263 17.38 10.68 11.31
C VAL A 263 17.37 10.98 12.80
N SER A 264 16.23 10.75 13.43
CA SER A 264 16.11 10.87 14.89
C SER A 264 16.78 9.64 15.52
N TYR A 265 18.06 9.76 15.87
CA TYR A 265 18.70 8.77 16.72
C TYR A 265 18.16 8.97 18.14
N THR A 266 17.10 8.25 18.49
CA THR A 266 16.69 8.12 19.88
C THR A 266 17.76 7.30 20.60
N HIS A 267 18.65 8.02 21.30
CA HIS A 267 19.50 7.56 22.40
C HIS A 267 20.19 6.19 22.26
N LEU A 268 21.36 6.19 21.62
CA LEU A 268 22.49 5.48 22.22
C LEU A 268 23.06 6.43 23.29
N THR A 269 22.58 6.35 24.52
CA THR A 269 23.36 6.77 25.66
C THR A 269 24.61 5.91 25.67
N LEU A 270 25.72 6.49 25.24
CA LEU A 270 27.03 5.94 25.54
C LEU A 270 27.09 5.78 27.06
N PRO A 271 27.45 4.61 27.58
CA PRO A 271 27.79 4.52 29.01
C PRO A 271 28.96 5.45 29.25
N THR A 272 28.72 6.49 30.05
CA THR A 272 29.77 7.32 30.62
C THR A 272 30.64 6.38 31.43
N ILE A 273 31.79 5.99 30.88
CA ILE A 273 32.84 5.36 31.66
C ILE A 273 33.38 6.48 32.54
N CYS A 274 32.91 6.55 33.78
CA CYS A 274 33.58 7.27 34.83
C CYS A 274 34.89 6.51 35.11
N SER A 275 35.99 7.03 34.57
CA SER A 275 37.33 6.72 35.06
C SER A 275 37.51 7.43 36.38
N VAL A 276 37.63 6.66 37.45
CA VAL A 276 38.32 7.07 38.68
C VAL A 276 39.74 6.52 38.65
#